data_dbc80c4d22fca1eaf030c5629e11a7cc
#
_entry.id   dbc80c4d22fca1eaf030c5629e11a7cc
#
_cell.length_a   1.000
_cell.length_b   1.000
_cell.length_c   1.000
_cell.angle_alpha   90.00
_cell.angle_beta   90.00
_cell.angle_gamma   90.00
#
_symmetry.space_group_name_H-M   'P 1'
#
loop_
_entity.id
_entity.type
_entity.pdbx_description
1 polymer ?
#
loop_
_entity_poly.entity_id
_entity_poly.type
_entity_poly.pdbx_seq_one_letter_code
_entity_poly.pdbx_strand_id
1 'polypeptide(L)'
;GLIMDGIVELGIIGSNVLEETCLTRLLVGDSVSYSVLQNLDFGVCRLSLSVPLDMQYSSILCLKNARIATTYPHLLKRYFDKKDIPFKPFVLNGSVEVAYNSGLADAICDLVSTGATLEANGLREVETIYHSRACLISREEKHMSAQKIKFIRKLLTRIQGVIKARESKYIMLHIEKNKLNKITNLLKGAEQPTILELSGNKSKVALHMVSSETVFWETMEQLKLLG
;
A
#
# COMPACT_ATOMS: atom_id res chain seq x y z
N GLY A 1 15.62 -5.41 -13.59
CA GLY A 1 16.43 -4.86 -12.50
C GLY A 1 17.23 -5.89 -11.75
N LEU A 2 18.04 -5.44 -10.79
CA LEU A 2 19.11 -6.20 -10.13
C LEU A 2 18.72 -7.59 -9.58
N ILE A 3 17.50 -7.77 -9.10
CA ILE A 3 16.98 -9.08 -8.64
C ILE A 3 16.76 -10.02 -9.82
N MET A 4 16.07 -9.56 -10.86
CA MET A 4 15.76 -10.37 -12.05
C MET A 4 17.03 -10.74 -12.80
N ASP A 5 18.06 -9.87 -12.76
CA ASP A 5 19.37 -10.09 -13.37
C ASP A 5 20.29 -10.93 -12.50
N GLY A 6 19.85 -11.33 -11.30
CA GLY A 6 20.60 -12.19 -10.38
C GLY A 6 21.79 -11.54 -9.68
N ILE A 7 21.85 -10.20 -9.67
CA ILE A 7 22.94 -9.45 -9.02
C ILE A 7 22.73 -9.38 -7.50
N VAL A 8 21.47 -9.27 -7.06
CA VAL A 8 21.09 -9.27 -5.64
C VAL A 8 19.97 -10.27 -5.38
N GLU A 9 19.86 -10.79 -4.17
CA GLU A 9 18.86 -11.77 -3.79
C GLU A 9 17.60 -11.19 -3.19
N LEU A 10 17.66 -9.98 -2.62
CA LEU A 10 16.57 -9.37 -1.88
C LEU A 10 16.53 -7.87 -2.15
N GLY A 11 15.35 -7.30 -2.19
CA GLY A 11 15.18 -5.85 -2.35
C GLY A 11 13.82 -5.35 -1.90
N ILE A 12 13.77 -4.06 -1.60
CA ILE A 12 12.52 -3.34 -1.33
C ILE A 12 12.28 -2.38 -2.49
N ILE A 13 11.07 -2.39 -3.02
CA ILE A 13 10.70 -1.59 -4.19
C ILE A 13 9.22 -1.20 -4.11
N GLY A 14 8.84 -0.06 -4.66
CA GLY A 14 7.42 0.26 -4.88
C GLY A 14 6.80 -0.65 -5.94
N SER A 15 5.61 -1.14 -5.70
CA SER A 15 4.93 -2.05 -6.63
C SER A 15 4.68 -1.41 -8.00
N ASN A 16 4.53 -0.07 -8.07
CA ASN A 16 4.45 0.68 -9.32
C ASN A 16 5.73 0.56 -10.17
N VAL A 17 6.91 0.75 -9.54
CA VAL A 17 8.21 0.65 -10.22
C VAL A 17 8.49 -0.79 -10.65
N LEU A 18 8.12 -1.76 -9.80
CA LEU A 18 8.25 -3.18 -10.11
C LEU A 18 7.42 -3.54 -11.33
N GLU A 19 6.16 -3.17 -11.34
CA GLU A 19 5.22 -3.48 -12.43
C GLU A 19 5.63 -2.78 -13.75
N GLU A 20 6.00 -1.50 -13.70
CA GLU A 20 6.52 -0.77 -14.86
C GLU A 20 7.76 -1.45 -15.44
N THR A 21 8.71 -1.86 -14.56
CA THR A 21 9.91 -2.60 -14.96
C THR A 21 9.57 -3.95 -15.61
N CYS A 22 8.59 -4.68 -15.06
CA CYS A 22 8.13 -5.95 -15.62
C CYS A 22 7.55 -5.76 -17.02
N LEU A 23 6.69 -4.76 -17.21
CA LEU A 23 6.12 -4.45 -18.51
C LEU A 23 7.19 -4.07 -19.53
N THR A 24 8.16 -3.25 -19.14
CA THR A 24 9.31 -2.88 -20.00
C THR A 24 10.08 -4.12 -20.45
N ARG A 25 10.43 -5.01 -19.51
CA ARG A 25 11.20 -6.23 -19.82
C ARG A 25 10.45 -7.16 -20.78
N LEU A 26 9.16 -7.37 -20.53
CA LEU A 26 8.32 -8.20 -21.40
C LEU A 26 8.26 -7.67 -22.85
N LEU A 27 8.26 -6.36 -23.04
CA LEU A 27 8.23 -5.74 -24.37
C LEU A 27 9.53 -5.98 -25.17
N VAL A 28 10.67 -6.09 -24.49
CA VAL A 28 11.96 -6.38 -25.14
C VAL A 28 12.31 -7.87 -25.14
N GLY A 29 11.39 -8.73 -24.68
CA GLY A 29 11.58 -10.18 -24.65
C GLY A 29 12.46 -10.69 -23.51
N ASP A 30 12.74 -9.85 -22.52
CA ASP A 30 13.52 -10.24 -21.34
C ASP A 30 12.69 -11.08 -20.35
N SER A 31 13.38 -11.93 -19.59
CA SER A 31 12.75 -12.71 -18.54
C SER A 31 12.32 -11.83 -17.35
N VAL A 32 11.17 -12.18 -16.77
CA VAL A 32 10.65 -11.59 -15.53
C VAL A 32 10.55 -12.70 -14.51
N SER A 33 11.49 -12.73 -13.55
CA SER A 33 11.61 -13.79 -12.54
C SER A 33 11.92 -13.18 -11.18
N TYR A 34 10.95 -13.23 -10.25
CA TYR A 34 11.06 -12.79 -8.87
C TYR A 34 9.92 -13.37 -8.03
N SER A 35 10.06 -13.28 -6.71
CA SER A 35 9.00 -13.62 -5.76
C SER A 35 8.67 -12.42 -4.88
N VAL A 36 7.41 -12.10 -4.73
CA VAL A 36 6.95 -11.12 -3.72
C VAL A 36 6.81 -11.85 -2.39
N LEU A 37 7.62 -11.45 -1.40
CA LEU A 37 7.64 -12.08 -0.09
C LEU A 37 6.65 -11.43 0.88
N GLN A 38 6.54 -10.10 0.83
CA GLN A 38 5.71 -9.33 1.77
C GLN A 38 5.37 -7.95 1.19
N ASN A 39 4.11 -7.55 1.31
CA ASN A 39 3.73 -6.14 1.19
C ASN A 39 4.08 -5.42 2.50
N LEU A 40 4.65 -4.22 2.39
CA LEU A 40 5.08 -3.44 3.54
C LEU A 40 4.05 -2.35 3.87
N ASP A 41 4.11 -1.82 5.10
CA ASP A 41 3.15 -0.86 5.65
C ASP A 41 3.49 0.61 5.36
N PHE A 42 4.34 0.84 4.33
CA PHE A 42 4.77 2.19 3.94
C PHE A 42 4.84 2.37 2.42
N GLY A 43 5.10 3.60 1.99
CA GLY A 43 5.20 3.95 0.58
C GLY A 43 3.87 3.80 -0.17
N VAL A 44 2.75 3.94 0.55
CA VAL A 44 1.41 3.89 -0.05
C VAL A 44 1.18 5.14 -0.88
N CYS A 45 0.94 4.95 -2.16
CA CYS A 45 0.60 6.00 -3.11
C CYS A 45 -0.28 5.43 -4.22
N ARG A 46 -0.77 6.29 -5.09
CA ARG A 46 -1.52 5.88 -6.27
C ARG A 46 -0.97 6.57 -7.51
N LEU A 47 -0.94 5.85 -8.60
CA LEU A 47 -0.68 6.42 -9.92
C LEU A 47 -2.01 6.88 -10.49
N SER A 48 -2.13 8.18 -10.76
CA SER A 48 -3.41 8.77 -11.12
C SER A 48 -3.30 9.70 -12.31
N LEU A 49 -4.37 9.73 -13.10
CA LEU A 49 -4.57 10.75 -14.12
C LEU A 49 -5.01 12.06 -13.46
N SER A 50 -4.40 13.14 -13.90
CA SER A 50 -4.73 14.50 -13.44
C SER A 50 -4.86 15.43 -14.63
N VAL A 51 -5.86 16.29 -14.56
CA VAL A 51 -6.22 17.24 -15.62
C VAL A 51 -6.21 18.67 -15.08
N PRO A 52 -6.15 19.69 -15.95
CA PRO A 52 -6.31 21.08 -15.55
C PRO A 52 -7.60 21.33 -14.75
N LEU A 53 -7.56 22.26 -13.81
CA LEU A 53 -8.72 22.61 -12.97
C LEU A 53 -9.92 23.09 -13.78
N ASP A 54 -9.67 23.81 -14.87
CA ASP A 54 -10.68 24.37 -15.79
C ASP A 54 -11.21 23.36 -16.82
N MET A 55 -10.55 22.20 -16.98
CA MET A 55 -10.99 21.17 -17.90
C MET A 55 -12.26 20.46 -17.38
N GLN A 56 -13.32 20.46 -18.19
CA GLN A 56 -14.50 19.65 -17.90
C GLN A 56 -14.21 18.17 -18.20
N TYR A 57 -13.99 17.40 -17.13
CA TYR A 57 -13.76 15.96 -17.20
C TYR A 57 -15.01 15.20 -16.80
N SER A 58 -15.62 14.48 -17.72
CA SER A 58 -16.78 13.61 -17.46
C SER A 58 -16.45 12.12 -17.51
N SER A 59 -15.43 11.76 -18.28
CA SER A 59 -14.92 10.38 -18.38
C SER A 59 -13.54 10.38 -19.04
N ILE A 60 -12.87 9.23 -19.03
CA ILE A 60 -11.57 9.05 -19.70
C ILE A 60 -11.61 9.33 -21.22
N LEU A 61 -12.79 9.29 -21.84
CA LEU A 61 -12.94 9.63 -23.26
C LEU A 61 -12.55 11.09 -23.56
N CYS A 62 -12.61 11.99 -22.57
CA CYS A 62 -12.10 13.35 -22.69
C CYS A 62 -10.60 13.41 -22.99
N LEU A 63 -9.86 12.34 -22.70
CA LEU A 63 -8.42 12.22 -22.96
C LEU A 63 -8.09 11.44 -24.24
N LYS A 64 -9.08 11.17 -25.08
CA LYS A 64 -8.84 10.54 -26.40
C LYS A 64 -7.90 11.40 -27.24
N ASN A 65 -6.80 10.80 -27.73
CA ASN A 65 -5.72 11.43 -28.48
C ASN A 65 -4.94 12.52 -27.70
N ALA A 66 -5.18 12.72 -26.42
CA ALA A 66 -4.46 13.68 -25.58
C ALA A 66 -2.98 13.28 -25.42
N ARG A 67 -2.13 14.28 -25.25
CA ARG A 67 -0.72 14.10 -24.84
C ARG A 67 -0.72 13.99 -23.31
N ILE A 68 -0.25 12.87 -22.80
CA ILE A 68 -0.24 12.61 -21.35
C ILE A 68 1.19 12.42 -20.89
N ALA A 69 1.67 13.36 -20.04
CA ALA A 69 3.01 13.26 -19.47
C ALA A 69 3.04 12.25 -18.33
N THR A 70 4.10 11.43 -18.28
CA THR A 70 4.23 10.39 -17.25
C THR A 70 5.67 9.87 -17.15
N THR A 71 6.03 9.35 -15.95
CA THR A 71 7.20 8.50 -15.73
C THR A 71 6.87 7.00 -15.83
N TYR A 72 5.58 6.64 -16.03
CA TYR A 72 5.08 5.26 -16.05
C TYR A 72 4.33 4.96 -17.37
N PRO A 73 5.04 5.02 -18.54
CA PRO A 73 4.37 4.91 -19.84
C PRO A 73 3.70 3.56 -20.08
N HIS A 74 4.24 2.46 -19.54
CA HIS A 74 3.71 1.11 -19.79
C HIS A 74 2.48 0.81 -18.93
N LEU A 75 2.47 1.25 -17.67
CA LEU A 75 1.28 1.19 -16.80
C LEU A 75 0.15 2.03 -17.39
N LEU A 76 0.46 3.25 -17.83
CA LEU A 76 -0.50 4.13 -18.48
C LEU A 76 -1.04 3.51 -19.76
N LYS A 77 -0.15 3.02 -20.64
CA LYS A 77 -0.56 2.34 -21.88
C LYS A 77 -1.49 1.15 -21.60
N ARG A 78 -1.12 0.27 -20.68
CA ARG A 78 -1.95 -0.87 -20.30
C ARG A 78 -3.35 -0.46 -19.84
N TYR A 79 -3.47 0.66 -19.13
CA TYR A 79 -4.75 1.18 -18.66
C TYR A 79 -5.62 1.68 -19.82
N PHE A 80 -5.06 2.45 -20.75
CA PHE A 80 -5.78 2.97 -21.92
C PHE A 80 -6.11 1.88 -22.92
N ASP A 81 -5.21 0.92 -23.17
CA ASP A 81 -5.44 -0.24 -24.06
C ASP A 81 -6.62 -1.08 -23.57
N LYS A 82 -6.79 -1.29 -22.24
CA LYS A 82 -7.94 -2.01 -21.67
C LYS A 82 -9.28 -1.32 -21.94
N LYS A 83 -9.28 -0.04 -22.23
CA LYS A 83 -10.48 0.77 -22.51
C LYS A 83 -10.64 1.10 -24.00
N ASP A 84 -9.70 0.64 -24.82
CA ASP A 84 -9.63 0.91 -26.27
C ASP A 84 -9.63 2.41 -26.61
N ILE A 85 -8.88 3.20 -25.83
CA ILE A 85 -8.78 4.65 -25.99
C ILE A 85 -7.37 5.02 -26.43
N PRO A 86 -7.19 5.59 -27.66
CA PRO A 86 -5.89 6.07 -28.11
C PRO A 86 -5.47 7.34 -27.37
N PHE A 87 -4.19 7.43 -27.03
CA PHE A 87 -3.54 8.60 -26.44
C PHE A 87 -2.08 8.70 -26.91
N LYS A 88 -1.40 9.79 -26.56
CA LYS A 88 0.01 10.02 -26.89
C LYS A 88 0.83 10.16 -25.62
N PRO A 89 1.64 9.16 -25.22
CA PRO A 89 2.49 9.28 -24.04
C PRO A 89 3.62 10.29 -24.29
N PHE A 90 3.85 11.15 -23.31
CA PHE A 90 5.01 12.04 -23.26
C PHE A 90 5.85 11.64 -22.03
N VAL A 91 6.94 10.92 -22.28
CA VAL A 91 7.75 10.33 -21.20
C VAL A 91 8.69 11.34 -20.60
N LEU A 92 8.63 11.52 -19.28
CA LEU A 92 9.53 12.37 -18.50
C LEU A 92 10.19 11.58 -17.37
N ASN A 93 11.36 11.99 -16.97
CA ASN A 93 12.11 11.43 -15.84
C ASN A 93 12.02 12.36 -14.61
N GLY A 94 10.81 12.59 -14.10
CA GLY A 94 10.52 13.49 -12.99
C GLY A 94 9.88 14.82 -13.42
N SER A 95 9.41 15.61 -12.46
CA SER A 95 8.74 16.90 -12.66
C SER A 95 7.59 16.87 -13.67
N VAL A 96 6.82 15.79 -13.66
CA VAL A 96 5.73 15.54 -14.61
C VAL A 96 4.64 16.60 -14.48
N GLU A 97 4.41 17.12 -13.26
CA GLU A 97 3.42 18.14 -12.94
C GLU A 97 3.68 19.47 -13.69
N VAL A 98 4.93 19.75 -14.07
CA VAL A 98 5.29 20.96 -14.79
C VAL A 98 4.99 20.86 -16.29
N ALA A 99 4.81 19.67 -16.83
CA ALA A 99 4.61 19.45 -18.27
C ALA A 99 3.36 20.14 -18.82
N TYR A 100 2.30 20.21 -18.03
CA TYR A 100 1.09 20.94 -18.42
C TYR A 100 1.36 22.44 -18.56
N ASN A 101 1.94 23.08 -17.54
CA ASN A 101 2.22 24.51 -17.55
C ASN A 101 3.20 24.92 -18.66
N SER A 102 4.05 24.00 -19.12
CA SER A 102 4.98 24.19 -20.23
C SER A 102 4.35 23.92 -21.61
N GLY A 103 3.07 23.58 -21.70
CA GLY A 103 2.37 23.25 -22.93
C GLY A 103 2.82 21.95 -23.62
N LEU A 104 3.60 21.11 -22.92
CA LEU A 104 4.11 19.84 -23.43
C LEU A 104 3.06 18.73 -23.41
N ALA A 105 2.12 18.80 -22.47
CA ALA A 105 1.08 17.80 -22.28
C ALA A 105 -0.29 18.44 -22.01
N ASP A 106 -1.35 17.74 -22.33
CA ASP A 106 -2.73 18.14 -22.11
C ASP A 106 -3.27 17.61 -20.76
N ALA A 107 -2.66 16.56 -20.25
CA ALA A 107 -2.90 15.93 -18.95
C ALA A 107 -1.63 15.26 -18.43
N ILE A 108 -1.62 14.87 -17.16
CA ILE A 108 -0.51 14.11 -16.60
C ILE A 108 -0.97 12.81 -15.95
N CYS A 109 -0.05 11.86 -15.84
CA CYS A 109 -0.24 10.63 -15.08
C CYS A 109 0.99 10.43 -14.18
N ASP A 110 0.84 10.67 -12.89
CA ASP A 110 1.94 10.59 -11.94
C ASP A 110 1.49 10.08 -10.57
N LEU A 111 2.47 9.83 -9.69
CA LEU A 111 2.21 9.38 -8.33
C LEU A 111 1.60 10.49 -7.48
N VAL A 112 0.50 10.15 -6.85
CA VAL A 112 -0.22 11.02 -5.93
C VAL A 112 -0.24 10.39 -4.55
N SER A 113 0.19 11.16 -3.55
CA SER A 113 0.05 10.84 -2.14
C SER A 113 -1.07 11.69 -1.52
N THR A 114 -0.84 12.97 -1.34
CA THR A 114 -1.81 13.92 -0.78
C THR A 114 -2.54 14.76 -1.83
N GLY A 115 -1.95 14.95 -3.01
CA GLY A 115 -2.47 15.81 -4.08
C GLY A 115 -2.03 17.29 -4.02
N ALA A 116 -1.35 17.70 -2.96
CA ALA A 116 -0.94 19.12 -2.78
C ALA A 116 -0.07 19.66 -3.94
N THR A 117 0.83 18.84 -4.48
CA THR A 117 1.67 19.21 -5.63
C THR A 117 0.84 19.42 -6.89
N LEU A 118 -0.20 18.63 -7.10
CA LEU A 118 -1.11 18.80 -8.24
C LEU A 118 -1.86 20.12 -8.16
N GLU A 119 -2.46 20.41 -7.01
CA GLU A 119 -3.21 21.65 -6.78
C GLU A 119 -2.32 22.89 -6.96
N ALA A 120 -1.09 22.85 -6.45
CA ALA A 120 -0.11 23.94 -6.62
C ALA A 120 0.26 24.20 -8.10
N ASN A 121 0.09 23.20 -8.98
CA ASN A 121 0.31 23.31 -10.43
C ASN A 121 -0.98 23.48 -11.24
N GLY A 122 -2.12 23.79 -10.61
CA GLY A 122 -3.39 24.02 -11.29
C GLY A 122 -4.02 22.76 -11.86
N LEU A 123 -3.69 21.58 -11.28
CA LEU A 123 -4.17 20.29 -11.70
C LEU A 123 -5.08 19.66 -10.64
N ARG A 124 -6.00 18.82 -11.05
CA ARG A 124 -6.80 17.96 -10.16
C ARG A 124 -6.75 16.51 -10.59
N GLU A 125 -6.73 15.62 -9.63
CA GLU A 125 -6.85 14.19 -9.84
C GLU A 125 -8.25 13.84 -10.32
N VAL A 126 -8.34 12.94 -11.30
CA VAL A 126 -9.62 12.51 -11.88
C VAL A 126 -9.81 11.00 -11.88
N GLU A 127 -8.75 10.23 -12.01
CA GLU A 127 -8.88 8.77 -12.08
C GLU A 127 -7.59 8.09 -11.56
N THR A 128 -7.74 7.15 -10.64
CA THR A 128 -6.63 6.31 -10.18
C THR A 128 -6.47 5.11 -11.10
N ILE A 129 -5.28 4.92 -11.65
CA ILE A 129 -4.98 3.81 -12.57
C ILE A 129 -4.23 2.65 -11.91
N TYR A 130 -3.51 2.92 -10.81
CA TYR A 130 -2.76 1.90 -10.09
C TYR A 130 -2.54 2.30 -8.62
N HIS A 131 -2.80 1.38 -7.69
CA HIS A 131 -2.45 1.54 -6.27
C HIS A 131 -1.11 0.90 -5.99
N SER A 132 -0.22 1.63 -5.35
CA SER A 132 1.13 1.20 -5.05
C SER A 132 1.45 1.24 -3.56
N ARG A 133 2.31 0.33 -3.15
CA ARG A 133 2.96 0.30 -1.84
C ARG A 133 4.34 -0.32 -1.97
N ALA A 134 5.17 -0.14 -0.96
CA ALA A 134 6.45 -0.84 -0.90
C ALA A 134 6.21 -2.35 -0.74
N CYS A 135 7.01 -3.15 -1.41
CA CYS A 135 7.04 -4.60 -1.28
C CYS A 135 8.47 -5.12 -1.14
N LEU A 136 8.60 -6.16 -0.34
CA LEU A 136 9.82 -6.95 -0.21
C LEU A 136 9.77 -8.03 -1.28
N ILE A 137 10.74 -8.04 -2.18
CA ILE A 137 10.86 -9.02 -3.25
C ILE A 137 12.18 -9.77 -3.16
N SER A 138 12.21 -10.99 -3.64
CA SER A 138 13.42 -11.78 -3.73
C SER A 138 13.60 -12.39 -5.11
N ARG A 139 14.83 -12.82 -5.39
CA ARG A 139 15.10 -13.80 -6.43
C ARG A 139 14.36 -15.10 -6.11
N GLU A 140 14.01 -15.90 -7.11
CA GLU A 140 13.38 -17.21 -6.89
C GLU A 140 14.30 -18.16 -6.12
N GLU A 141 13.73 -18.91 -5.17
CA GLU A 141 14.49 -19.81 -4.26
C GLU A 141 15.34 -20.84 -5.03
N LYS A 142 14.87 -21.30 -6.20
CA LYS A 142 15.60 -22.25 -7.06
C LYS A 142 17.00 -21.76 -7.50
N HIS A 143 17.23 -20.46 -7.45
CA HIS A 143 18.48 -19.81 -7.82
C HIS A 143 19.32 -19.36 -6.62
N MET A 144 18.96 -19.78 -5.40
CA MET A 144 19.64 -19.39 -4.16
C MET A 144 20.17 -20.59 -3.39
N SER A 145 21.24 -20.38 -2.60
CA SER A 145 21.72 -21.42 -1.67
C SER A 145 20.76 -21.56 -0.49
N ALA A 146 20.71 -22.76 0.10
CA ALA A 146 19.91 -23.07 1.29
C ALA A 146 20.22 -22.11 2.47
N GLN A 147 21.48 -21.69 2.61
CA GLN A 147 21.88 -20.74 3.65
C GLN A 147 21.25 -19.36 3.44
N LYS A 148 21.22 -18.83 2.20
CA LYS A 148 20.59 -17.56 1.85
C LYS A 148 19.08 -17.63 2.09
N ILE A 149 18.41 -18.70 1.65
CA ILE A 149 16.99 -18.92 1.88
C ILE A 149 16.65 -18.90 3.39
N LYS A 150 17.44 -19.62 4.20
CA LYS A 150 17.26 -19.64 5.67
C LYS A 150 17.41 -18.23 6.28
N PHE A 151 18.37 -17.44 5.79
CA PHE A 151 18.56 -16.07 6.26
C PHE A 151 17.38 -15.16 5.88
N ILE A 152 16.91 -15.24 4.64
CA ILE A 152 15.75 -14.47 4.14
C ILE A 152 14.49 -14.81 4.94
N ARG A 153 14.22 -16.08 5.20
CA ARG A 153 13.08 -16.52 6.02
C ARG A 153 13.15 -15.95 7.46
N LYS A 154 14.34 -15.93 8.06
CA LYS A 154 14.55 -15.32 9.37
C LYS A 154 14.27 -13.82 9.37
N LEU A 155 14.72 -13.10 8.33
CA LEU A 155 14.46 -11.68 8.16
C LEU A 155 12.98 -11.41 7.96
N LEU A 156 12.31 -12.19 7.09
CA LEU A 156 10.88 -12.08 6.83
C LEU A 156 10.04 -12.26 8.11
N THR A 157 10.35 -13.27 8.93
CA THR A 157 9.68 -13.48 10.23
C THR A 157 9.81 -12.24 11.14
N ARG A 158 10.97 -11.59 11.17
CA ARG A 158 11.18 -10.38 11.96
C ARG A 158 10.37 -9.19 11.41
N ILE A 159 10.37 -9.01 10.09
CA ILE A 159 9.58 -7.94 9.42
C ILE A 159 8.09 -8.14 9.72
N GLN A 160 7.58 -9.36 9.58
CA GLN A 160 6.19 -9.70 9.88
C GLN A 160 5.84 -9.43 11.35
N GLY A 161 6.75 -9.76 12.27
CA GLY A 161 6.58 -9.46 13.69
C GLY A 161 6.48 -7.96 13.97
N VAL A 162 7.29 -7.14 13.31
CA VAL A 162 7.24 -5.66 13.46
C VAL A 162 5.93 -5.11 12.89
N ILE A 163 5.51 -5.55 11.70
CA ILE A 163 4.25 -5.12 11.09
C ILE A 163 3.08 -5.49 12.01
N LYS A 164 3.01 -6.76 12.44
CA LYS A 164 1.96 -7.23 13.35
C LYS A 164 1.92 -6.43 14.66
N ALA A 165 3.09 -6.12 15.22
CA ALA A 165 3.17 -5.33 16.45
C ALA A 165 2.66 -3.88 16.28
N ARG A 166 2.89 -3.26 15.11
CA ARG A 166 2.37 -1.92 14.80
C ARG A 166 0.84 -1.90 14.66
N GLU A 167 0.27 -2.94 14.06
CA GLU A 167 -1.17 -3.08 13.83
C GLU A 167 -1.92 -3.58 15.08
N SER A 168 -1.19 -3.93 16.15
CA SER A 168 -1.77 -4.47 17.37
C SER A 168 -1.79 -3.46 18.50
N LYS A 169 -2.85 -3.49 19.29
CA LYS A 169 -2.98 -2.75 20.55
C LYS A 169 -3.05 -3.72 21.73
N TYR A 170 -2.25 -3.45 22.75
CA TYR A 170 -2.37 -4.15 24.02
C TYR A 170 -3.40 -3.42 24.88
N ILE A 171 -4.47 -4.13 25.22
CA ILE A 171 -5.59 -3.60 26.00
C ILE A 171 -5.49 -4.17 27.41
N MET A 172 -5.53 -3.29 28.39
CA MET A 172 -5.65 -3.65 29.81
C MET A 172 -6.87 -2.93 30.39
N LEU A 173 -7.81 -3.68 30.94
CA LEU A 173 -9.05 -3.17 31.49
C LEU A 173 -9.24 -3.72 32.92
N HIS A 174 -9.68 -2.88 33.87
CA HIS A 174 -10.21 -3.32 35.13
C HIS A 174 -11.75 -3.34 35.05
N ILE A 175 -12.33 -4.51 35.12
CA ILE A 175 -13.77 -4.71 34.90
C ILE A 175 -14.42 -5.49 36.01
N GLU A 176 -15.72 -5.28 36.23
CA GLU A 176 -16.52 -6.10 37.11
C GLU A 176 -16.68 -7.51 36.54
N LYS A 177 -16.57 -8.54 37.41
CA LYS A 177 -16.67 -9.96 36.96
C LYS A 177 -17.97 -10.26 36.23
N ASN A 178 -19.08 -9.61 36.59
CA ASN A 178 -20.40 -9.77 35.94
C ASN A 178 -20.45 -9.23 34.51
N LYS A 179 -19.53 -8.29 34.11
CA LYS A 179 -19.47 -7.70 32.79
C LYS A 179 -18.47 -8.42 31.87
N LEU A 180 -17.69 -9.37 32.39
CA LEU A 180 -16.59 -10.04 31.67
C LEU A 180 -17.02 -10.60 30.33
N ASN A 181 -18.07 -11.44 30.30
CA ASN A 181 -18.55 -12.07 29.09
C ASN A 181 -19.04 -11.05 28.03
N LYS A 182 -19.65 -9.95 28.50
CA LYS A 182 -20.14 -8.90 27.59
C LYS A 182 -18.97 -8.16 26.93
N ILE A 183 -17.93 -7.84 27.68
CA ILE A 183 -16.74 -7.13 27.20
C ILE A 183 -15.91 -8.03 26.28
N THR A 184 -15.72 -9.30 26.63
CA THR A 184 -15.00 -10.27 25.79
C THR A 184 -15.73 -10.48 24.45
N ASN A 185 -17.05 -10.46 24.43
CA ASN A 185 -17.84 -10.58 23.20
C ASN A 185 -17.78 -9.33 22.30
N LEU A 186 -17.58 -8.14 22.88
CA LEU A 186 -17.37 -6.91 22.10
C LEU A 186 -16.03 -6.90 21.39
N LEU A 187 -15.00 -7.47 21.99
CA LEU A 187 -13.64 -7.53 21.47
C LEU A 187 -13.42 -8.80 20.62
N LYS A 188 -14.41 -9.21 19.82
CA LYS A 188 -14.30 -10.33 18.88
C LYS A 188 -13.19 -10.05 17.86
N GLY A 189 -12.30 -11.04 17.67
CA GLY A 189 -11.11 -10.92 16.80
C GLY A 189 -9.82 -10.57 17.53
N ALA A 190 -9.89 -10.28 18.83
CA ALA A 190 -8.72 -10.24 19.69
C ALA A 190 -8.25 -11.66 20.08
N GLU A 191 -7.00 -11.79 20.48
CA GLU A 191 -6.48 -13.05 21.06
C GLU A 191 -7.21 -13.35 22.39
N GLN A 192 -7.21 -14.63 22.82
CA GLN A 192 -7.87 -15.02 24.07
C GLN A 192 -7.35 -14.18 25.26
N PRO A 193 -8.25 -13.60 26.08
CA PRO A 193 -7.85 -12.72 27.16
C PRO A 193 -7.18 -13.47 28.30
N THR A 194 -6.19 -12.84 28.91
CA THR A 194 -5.68 -13.23 30.23
C THR A 194 -6.46 -12.51 31.30
N ILE A 195 -7.02 -13.24 32.24
CA ILE A 195 -7.82 -12.71 33.33
C ILE A 195 -7.06 -12.89 34.63
N LEU A 196 -6.82 -11.78 35.36
CA LEU A 196 -6.12 -11.77 36.65
C LEU A 196 -7.02 -11.20 37.74
N GLU A 197 -6.93 -11.78 38.92
CA GLU A 197 -7.61 -11.23 40.10
C GLU A 197 -6.88 -9.96 40.60
N LEU A 198 -7.67 -8.96 41.00
CA LEU A 198 -7.12 -7.74 41.58
C LEU A 198 -6.91 -7.90 43.10
N SER A 199 -5.73 -7.53 43.58
CA SER A 199 -5.43 -7.50 44.99
C SER A 199 -6.37 -6.53 45.70
N GLY A 200 -7.05 -6.99 46.75
CA GLY A 200 -7.97 -6.17 47.56
C GLY A 200 -9.34 -5.92 46.94
N ASN A 201 -9.65 -6.41 45.77
CA ASN A 201 -10.98 -6.25 45.17
C ASN A 201 -11.48 -7.54 44.49
N LYS A 202 -12.30 -8.30 45.22
CA LYS A 202 -12.86 -9.57 44.77
C LYS A 202 -13.96 -9.45 43.70
N SER A 203 -14.55 -8.26 43.51
CA SER A 203 -15.62 -8.02 42.53
C SER A 203 -15.09 -7.67 41.12
N LYS A 204 -13.83 -7.25 41.03
CA LYS A 204 -13.19 -6.83 39.77
C LYS A 204 -12.06 -7.79 39.35
N VAL A 205 -11.77 -7.80 38.06
CA VAL A 205 -10.63 -8.49 37.46
C VAL A 205 -9.89 -7.56 36.52
N ALA A 206 -8.61 -7.82 36.33
CA ALA A 206 -7.85 -7.24 35.23
C ALA A 206 -7.96 -8.15 34.01
N LEU A 207 -8.40 -7.61 32.91
CA LEU A 207 -8.45 -8.26 31.60
C LEU A 207 -7.29 -7.72 30.75
N HIS A 208 -6.46 -8.61 30.24
CA HIS A 208 -5.37 -8.29 29.36
C HIS A 208 -5.57 -9.01 28.04
N MET A 209 -5.45 -8.31 26.91
CA MET A 209 -5.59 -8.92 25.59
C MET A 209 -4.87 -8.11 24.52
N VAL A 210 -4.57 -8.77 23.39
CA VAL A 210 -4.07 -8.13 22.19
C VAL A 210 -5.19 -8.06 21.18
N SER A 211 -5.42 -6.90 20.61
CA SER A 211 -6.43 -6.65 19.58
C SER A 211 -5.82 -5.92 18.40
N SER A 212 -6.40 -6.06 17.21
CA SER A 212 -6.05 -5.19 16.10
C SER A 212 -6.47 -3.74 16.40
N GLU A 213 -5.73 -2.79 15.84
CA GLU A 213 -6.03 -1.36 16.01
C GLU A 213 -7.45 -1.00 15.54
N THR A 214 -7.91 -1.60 14.44
CA THR A 214 -9.26 -1.38 13.89
C THR A 214 -10.33 -1.80 14.90
N VAL A 215 -10.26 -3.04 15.42
CA VAL A 215 -11.22 -3.56 16.41
C VAL A 215 -11.21 -2.72 17.69
N PHE A 216 -10.02 -2.26 18.11
CA PHE A 216 -9.89 -1.40 19.27
C PHE A 216 -10.69 -0.10 19.12
N TRP A 217 -10.54 0.61 17.99
CA TRP A 217 -11.22 1.89 17.76
C TRP A 217 -12.73 1.73 17.57
N GLU A 218 -13.18 0.71 16.85
CA GLU A 218 -14.61 0.43 16.64
C GLU A 218 -15.35 0.10 17.95
N THR A 219 -14.66 -0.46 18.93
CA THR A 219 -15.28 -0.91 20.19
C THR A 219 -15.04 0.02 21.37
N MET A 220 -14.14 1.00 21.25
CA MET A 220 -13.71 1.86 22.36
C MET A 220 -14.88 2.63 23.02
N GLU A 221 -15.80 3.17 22.23
CA GLU A 221 -16.95 3.90 22.74
C GLU A 221 -17.89 2.98 23.53
N GLN A 222 -18.13 1.77 23.02
CA GLN A 222 -18.98 0.78 23.69
C GLN A 222 -18.33 0.28 24.99
N LEU A 223 -17.00 0.12 25.00
CA LEU A 223 -16.26 -0.24 26.20
C LEU A 223 -16.38 0.83 27.29
N LYS A 224 -16.28 2.12 26.91
CA LYS A 224 -16.46 3.25 27.84
C LYS A 224 -17.87 3.32 28.46
N LEU A 225 -18.90 2.96 27.69
CA LEU A 225 -20.29 2.91 28.19
C LEU A 225 -20.52 1.78 29.20
N LEU A 226 -19.67 0.78 29.22
CA LEU A 226 -19.75 -0.33 30.17
C LEU A 226 -19.01 -0.07 31.48
N GLY A 227 -18.27 1.01 31.61
CA GLY A 227 -17.58 1.47 32.82
C GLY A 227 -16.15 1.00 32.91
#